data_2001d7139b661b1121d4af1a2d06933b
#
_entry.id   2001d7139b661b1121d4af1a2d06933b
#
_cell.length_a   1.000
_cell.length_b   1.000
_cell.length_c   1.000
_cell.angle_alpha   90.00
_cell.angle_beta   90.00
_cell.angle_gamma   90.00
#
_symmetry.space_group_name_H-M   'P 1'
#
loop_
_entity.id
_entity.type
_entity.pdbx_description
1 polymer ?
#
loop_
_entity_poly.entity_id
_entity_poly.type
_entity_poly.pdbx_seq_one_letter_code
_entity_poly.pdbx_strand_id
1 'polypeptide(L)'
;MNNLPDYLSKAKSYFKLPNSERSDFLNAMHYEFNYSMNEIAGVLGTYLNRVLRDANTLGFKKRSKSDTQKLLLAEGKREHPTKGKQRSEDTKLKISEGVGTMWDNMNDTDRKSRQEKSREHWESIDPNKKKDIKNKAMAGIRKSSKEGSKLEKFIYDSLTKAGFVIIYHKEHSLLNEKMHLDMVLPNYGVVIEIDGPSHQEPIWGEETFSRNQRADKNKTALCLSMGYWMLRVKQNKRLSQRYMRQLSTKVLEVLTNIKDGKIVKKSENMSITIEV
;
A
#
# COMPACT_ATOMS: atom_id res chain seq x y z
N MET A 1 -18.97 14.02 38.50
CA MET A 1 -18.95 14.42 37.07
C MET A 1 -19.07 15.93 37.04
N ASN A 2 -18.13 16.60 36.40
CA ASN A 2 -18.17 18.06 36.27
C ASN A 2 -19.34 18.45 35.34
N ASN A 3 -20.18 19.37 35.79
CA ASN A 3 -21.36 19.80 35.06
C ASN A 3 -21.05 21.13 34.31
N LEU A 4 -21.15 21.14 32.98
CA LEU A 4 -20.86 22.31 32.15
C LEU A 4 -21.62 23.59 32.61
N PRO A 5 -22.95 23.56 32.99
CA PRO A 5 -23.66 24.69 33.49
C PRO A 5 -23.03 25.34 34.73
N ASP A 6 -22.41 24.56 35.63
CA ASP A 6 -21.77 25.08 36.83
C ASP A 6 -20.51 25.89 36.48
N TYR A 7 -19.73 25.45 35.51
CA TYR A 7 -18.57 26.18 35.02
C TYR A 7 -18.98 27.47 34.28
N LEU A 8 -20.04 27.41 33.45
CA LEU A 8 -20.55 28.56 32.75
C LEU A 8 -21.07 29.66 33.76
N SER A 9 -21.65 29.27 34.88
CA SER A 9 -22.06 30.20 35.93
C SER A 9 -20.88 30.93 36.58
N LYS A 10 -19.75 30.23 36.76
CA LYS A 10 -18.50 30.80 37.32
C LYS A 10 -17.76 31.72 36.33
N ALA A 11 -18.08 31.65 35.03
CA ALA A 11 -17.36 32.41 34.00
C ALA A 11 -17.35 33.91 34.25
N LYS A 12 -18.48 34.49 34.72
CA LYS A 12 -18.59 35.93 35.00
C LYS A 12 -17.65 36.40 36.11
N SER A 13 -17.28 35.56 37.06
CA SER A 13 -16.41 35.85 38.18
C SER A 13 -15.00 35.28 38.03
N TYR A 14 -14.68 34.64 36.94
CA TYR A 14 -13.45 33.87 36.71
C TYR A 14 -12.17 34.59 37.18
N PHE A 15 -11.96 35.84 36.78
CA PHE A 15 -10.74 36.59 37.13
C PHE A 15 -10.69 37.03 38.61
N LYS A 16 -11.76 36.80 39.36
CA LYS A 16 -11.82 37.04 40.81
C LYS A 16 -11.59 35.76 41.61
N LEU A 17 -11.58 34.60 40.97
CA LEU A 17 -11.38 33.31 41.61
C LEU A 17 -9.91 33.11 42.02
N PRO A 18 -9.65 32.32 43.07
CA PRO A 18 -8.30 31.86 43.42
C PRO A 18 -7.62 31.14 42.26
N ASN A 19 -6.28 31.11 42.25
CA ASN A 19 -5.48 30.49 41.19
C ASN A 19 -5.83 29.00 40.99
N SER A 20 -6.09 28.27 42.09
CA SER A 20 -6.51 26.83 42.00
C SER A 20 -7.80 26.68 41.23
N GLU A 21 -8.84 27.44 41.58
CA GLU A 21 -10.14 27.35 40.91
C GLU A 21 -10.10 27.83 39.47
N ARG A 22 -9.24 28.81 39.13
CA ARG A 22 -9.02 29.19 37.71
C ARG A 22 -8.34 28.10 36.93
N SER A 23 -7.36 27.41 37.54
CA SER A 23 -6.70 26.26 36.91
C SER A 23 -7.69 25.12 36.66
N ASP A 24 -8.54 24.79 37.65
CA ASP A 24 -9.58 23.78 37.53
C ASP A 24 -10.60 24.13 36.43
N PHE A 25 -10.99 25.41 36.37
CA PHE A 25 -11.87 25.92 35.32
C PHE A 25 -11.26 25.71 33.92
N LEU A 26 -9.99 26.11 33.73
CA LEU A 26 -9.32 25.93 32.44
C LEU A 26 -9.16 24.46 32.07
N ASN A 27 -8.85 23.59 33.05
CA ASN A 27 -8.74 22.17 32.85
C ASN A 27 -10.08 21.57 32.41
N ALA A 28 -11.15 21.83 33.13
CA ALA A 28 -12.48 21.33 32.79
C ALA A 28 -12.92 21.83 31.42
N MET A 29 -12.87 23.14 31.17
CA MET A 29 -13.30 23.71 29.90
C MET A 29 -12.46 23.17 28.72
N HIS A 30 -11.14 23.08 28.86
CA HIS A 30 -10.28 22.72 27.79
C HIS A 30 -10.20 21.19 27.54
N TYR A 31 -10.07 20.38 28.59
CA TYR A 31 -9.83 18.95 28.46
C TYR A 31 -11.09 18.09 28.58
N GLU A 32 -12.05 18.47 29.41
CA GLU A 32 -13.28 17.69 29.61
C GLU A 32 -14.36 18.10 28.61
N PHE A 33 -14.59 19.42 28.46
CA PHE A 33 -15.61 19.95 27.54
C PHE A 33 -15.10 20.31 26.16
N ASN A 34 -13.82 20.10 25.89
CA ASN A 34 -13.18 20.29 24.58
C ASN A 34 -13.20 21.70 23.99
N TYR A 35 -13.38 22.72 24.84
CA TYR A 35 -13.33 24.12 24.39
C TYR A 35 -11.91 24.51 23.95
N SER A 36 -11.79 25.22 22.85
CA SER A 36 -10.54 25.91 22.50
C SER A 36 -10.30 27.12 23.38
N MET A 37 -9.05 27.59 23.49
CA MET A 37 -8.74 28.80 24.26
C MET A 37 -9.50 30.03 23.74
N ASN A 38 -9.83 30.08 22.46
CA ASN A 38 -10.63 31.15 21.86
C ASN A 38 -12.11 31.06 22.30
N GLU A 39 -12.69 29.90 22.35
CA GLU A 39 -14.04 29.63 22.82
C GLU A 39 -14.14 29.92 24.33
N ILE A 40 -13.12 29.55 25.12
CA ILE A 40 -13.03 29.92 26.54
C ILE A 40 -13.02 31.45 26.71
N ALA A 41 -12.26 32.15 25.86
CA ALA A 41 -12.24 33.61 25.90
C ALA A 41 -13.62 34.20 25.59
N GLY A 42 -14.36 33.64 24.67
CA GLY A 42 -15.75 33.99 24.36
C GLY A 42 -16.68 33.76 25.56
N VAL A 43 -16.59 32.61 26.23
CA VAL A 43 -17.36 32.28 27.44
C VAL A 43 -17.05 33.23 28.59
N LEU A 44 -15.79 33.64 28.74
CA LEU A 44 -15.36 34.60 29.79
C LEU A 44 -15.65 36.05 29.44
N GLY A 45 -16.20 36.32 28.24
CA GLY A 45 -16.47 37.69 27.77
C GLY A 45 -15.21 38.55 27.64
N THR A 46 -14.10 37.93 27.23
CA THR A 46 -12.80 38.61 27.16
C THR A 46 -12.04 38.21 25.87
N TYR A 47 -10.90 38.85 25.62
CA TYR A 47 -10.08 38.54 24.47
C TYR A 47 -9.06 37.42 24.77
N LEU A 48 -8.72 36.64 23.72
CA LEU A 48 -7.86 35.47 23.81
C LEU A 48 -6.53 35.70 24.52
N ASN A 49 -5.84 36.83 24.25
CA ASN A 49 -4.54 37.15 24.85
C ASN A 49 -4.58 37.31 26.38
N ARG A 50 -5.73 37.72 26.95
CA ARG A 50 -5.90 37.78 28.38
C ARG A 50 -5.96 36.37 28.99
N VAL A 51 -6.73 35.47 28.37
CA VAL A 51 -6.84 34.09 28.83
C VAL A 51 -5.49 33.37 28.67
N LEU A 52 -4.76 33.60 27.58
CA LEU A 52 -3.44 32.99 27.36
C LEU A 52 -2.40 33.48 28.39
N ARG A 53 -2.43 34.76 28.76
CA ARG A 53 -1.54 35.28 29.83
C ARG A 53 -1.87 34.63 31.16
N ASP A 54 -3.15 34.55 31.51
CA ASP A 54 -3.59 33.93 32.74
C ASP A 54 -3.23 32.43 32.77
N ALA A 55 -3.50 31.71 31.73
CA ALA A 55 -3.11 30.30 31.56
C ALA A 55 -1.59 30.09 31.75
N ASN A 56 -0.77 30.98 31.19
CA ASN A 56 0.69 30.91 31.36
C ASN A 56 1.10 31.19 32.83
N THR A 57 0.46 32.17 33.51
CA THR A 57 0.69 32.46 34.94
C THR A 57 0.33 31.27 35.81
N LEU A 58 -0.72 30.54 35.47
CA LEU A 58 -1.16 29.31 36.15
C LEU A 58 -0.37 28.06 35.79
N GLY A 59 0.59 28.13 34.87
CA GLY A 59 1.35 26.98 34.39
C GLY A 59 0.52 25.99 33.53
N PHE A 60 -0.61 26.45 33.01
CA PHE A 60 -1.54 25.61 32.24
C PHE A 60 -0.95 25.17 30.90
N LYS A 61 -0.90 23.85 30.64
CA LYS A 61 -0.45 23.30 29.38
C LYS A 61 -1.62 23.16 28.41
N LYS A 62 -1.55 23.85 27.28
CA LYS A 62 -2.52 23.69 26.20
C LYS A 62 -2.29 22.38 25.48
N ARG A 63 -3.32 21.82 24.83
CA ARG A 63 -3.16 20.70 23.87
C ARG A 63 -2.15 21.07 22.79
N SER A 64 -1.40 20.08 22.36
CA SER A 64 -0.54 20.23 21.18
C SER A 64 -1.39 20.52 19.93
N LYS A 65 -0.76 21.11 18.90
CA LYS A 65 -1.42 21.28 17.58
C LYS A 65 -1.89 19.94 17.01
N SER A 66 -1.11 18.88 17.20
CA SER A 66 -1.44 17.52 16.77
C SER A 66 -2.69 16.98 17.45
N ASP A 67 -2.77 17.11 18.80
CA ASP A 67 -3.90 16.59 19.56
C ASP A 67 -5.18 17.39 19.31
N THR A 68 -5.06 18.72 19.14
CA THR A 68 -6.17 19.56 18.70
C THR A 68 -6.70 19.13 17.34
N GLN A 69 -5.82 18.82 16.40
CA GLN A 69 -6.23 18.37 15.07
C GLN A 69 -6.90 17.00 15.10
N LYS A 70 -6.36 16.05 15.90
CA LYS A 70 -7.00 14.74 16.11
C LYS A 70 -8.40 14.89 16.70
N LEU A 71 -8.56 15.74 17.70
CA LEU A 71 -9.86 16.01 18.32
C LEU A 71 -10.87 16.57 17.31
N LEU A 72 -10.49 17.61 16.55
CA LEU A 72 -11.36 18.22 15.54
C LEU A 72 -11.78 17.24 14.44
N LEU A 73 -10.89 16.31 14.07
CA LEU A 73 -11.20 15.24 13.13
C LEU A 73 -12.16 14.20 13.75
N ALA A 74 -11.97 13.84 15.01
CA ALA A 74 -12.80 12.88 15.73
C ALA A 74 -14.23 13.42 15.95
N GLU A 75 -14.36 14.71 16.25
CA GLU A 75 -15.65 15.39 16.43
C GLU A 75 -16.33 15.78 15.10
N GLY A 76 -15.71 15.49 13.96
CA GLY A 76 -16.26 15.87 12.65
C GLY A 76 -16.28 17.37 12.36
N LYS A 77 -15.69 18.19 13.23
CA LYS A 77 -15.60 19.66 13.04
C LYS A 77 -14.62 20.05 11.93
N ARG A 78 -13.78 19.12 11.50
CA ARG A 78 -12.83 19.29 10.40
C ARG A 78 -12.71 18.01 9.60
N GLU A 79 -12.63 18.12 8.30
CA GLU A 79 -12.29 16.98 7.44
C GLU A 79 -10.79 16.93 7.18
N HIS A 80 -10.26 15.70 7.02
CA HIS A 80 -8.87 15.55 6.64
C HIS A 80 -8.64 16.18 5.25
N PRO A 81 -7.64 17.05 5.05
CA PRO A 81 -7.45 17.79 3.79
C PRO A 81 -7.34 16.92 2.54
N THR A 82 -6.94 15.66 2.71
CA THR A 82 -6.78 14.67 1.62
C THR A 82 -7.88 13.61 1.59
N LYS A 83 -8.93 13.73 2.45
CA LYS A 83 -10.05 12.77 2.46
C LYS A 83 -10.76 12.81 1.09
N GLY A 84 -10.91 11.64 0.47
CA GLY A 84 -11.55 11.50 -0.83
C GLY A 84 -10.76 12.04 -2.03
N LYS A 85 -9.60 12.68 -1.83
CA LYS A 85 -8.76 13.18 -2.92
C LYS A 85 -7.72 12.12 -3.32
N GLN A 86 -7.69 11.79 -4.59
CA GLN A 86 -6.60 10.99 -5.14
C GLN A 86 -5.37 11.87 -5.35
N ARG A 87 -4.20 11.36 -4.99
CA ARG A 87 -2.93 12.02 -5.29
C ARG A 87 -2.64 11.90 -6.79
N SER A 88 -2.02 12.94 -7.37
CA SER A 88 -1.54 12.88 -8.76
C SER A 88 -0.54 11.72 -8.95
N GLU A 89 -0.44 11.21 -10.16
CA GLU A 89 0.49 10.12 -10.49
C GLU A 89 1.95 10.50 -10.21
N ASP A 90 2.35 11.75 -10.47
CA ASP A 90 3.67 12.29 -10.12
C ASP A 90 3.92 12.23 -8.60
N THR A 91 2.94 12.63 -7.78
CA THR A 91 3.04 12.54 -6.32
C THR A 91 3.16 11.09 -5.86
N LYS A 92 2.37 10.17 -6.45
CA LYS A 92 2.47 8.75 -6.14
C LYS A 92 3.83 8.17 -6.50
N LEU A 93 4.39 8.61 -7.64
CA LEU A 93 5.72 8.21 -8.08
C LEU A 93 6.79 8.66 -7.09
N LYS A 94 6.84 9.94 -6.75
CA LYS A 94 7.79 10.50 -5.77
C LYS A 94 7.73 9.79 -4.41
N ILE A 95 6.52 9.48 -3.93
CA ILE A 95 6.35 8.72 -2.70
C ILE A 95 6.93 7.30 -2.85
N SER A 96 6.65 6.63 -3.97
CA SER A 96 7.15 5.27 -4.23
C SER A 96 8.67 5.24 -4.30
N GLU A 97 9.28 6.22 -4.96
CA GLU A 97 10.74 6.36 -5.05
C GLU A 97 11.37 6.64 -3.67
N GLY A 98 10.81 7.59 -2.91
CA GLY A 98 11.30 7.89 -1.57
C GLY A 98 11.19 6.71 -0.61
N VAL A 99 10.08 5.97 -0.65
CA VAL A 99 9.93 4.74 0.15
C VAL A 99 10.91 3.66 -0.32
N GLY A 100 11.09 3.48 -1.64
CA GLY A 100 12.06 2.55 -2.18
C GLY A 100 13.47 2.86 -1.70
N THR A 101 13.92 4.10 -1.86
CA THR A 101 15.24 4.56 -1.40
C THR A 101 15.43 4.37 0.11
N MET A 102 14.40 4.63 0.91
CA MET A 102 14.45 4.37 2.35
C MET A 102 14.67 2.89 2.67
N TRP A 103 14.01 1.97 1.95
CA TRP A 103 14.20 0.54 2.15
C TRP A 103 15.56 0.04 1.64
N ASP A 104 16.04 0.58 0.52
CA ASP A 104 17.33 0.21 -0.06
C ASP A 104 18.50 0.63 0.87
N ASN A 105 18.37 1.80 1.52
CA ASN A 105 19.37 2.34 2.44
C ASN A 105 19.21 1.87 3.89
N MET A 106 18.21 1.07 4.20
CA MET A 106 17.95 0.61 5.57
C MET A 106 18.95 -0.48 5.96
N ASN A 107 19.63 -0.30 7.07
CA ASN A 107 20.52 -1.31 7.62
C ASN A 107 19.76 -2.55 8.12
N ASP A 108 20.47 -3.66 8.27
CA ASP A 108 19.85 -4.94 8.63
C ASP A 108 19.26 -4.94 10.06
N THR A 109 19.81 -4.18 10.97
CA THR A 109 19.32 -4.04 12.35
C THR A 109 17.94 -3.38 12.36
N ASP A 110 17.80 -2.25 11.67
CA ASP A 110 16.51 -1.54 11.55
C ASP A 110 15.49 -2.38 10.79
N ARG A 111 15.93 -3.11 9.78
CA ARG A 111 15.06 -4.02 9.01
C ARG A 111 14.50 -5.13 9.89
N LYS A 112 15.35 -5.78 10.68
CA LYS A 112 14.95 -6.82 11.66
C LYS A 112 14.01 -6.26 12.71
N SER A 113 14.34 -5.09 13.30
CA SER A 113 13.48 -4.43 14.30
C SER A 113 12.08 -4.13 13.75
N ARG A 114 11.97 -3.68 12.51
CA ARG A 114 10.65 -3.44 11.86
C ARG A 114 9.88 -4.73 11.60
N GLN A 115 10.57 -5.79 11.20
CA GLN A 115 9.96 -7.11 11.02
C GLN A 115 9.41 -7.64 12.34
N GLU A 116 10.18 -7.50 13.42
CA GLU A 116 9.79 -7.94 14.77
C GLU A 116 8.56 -7.19 15.28
N LYS A 117 8.55 -5.87 15.21
CA LYS A 117 7.38 -5.05 15.54
C LYS A 117 6.14 -5.41 14.71
N SER A 118 6.33 -5.75 13.43
CA SER A 118 5.22 -6.19 12.58
C SER A 118 4.68 -7.56 13.01
N ARG A 119 5.55 -8.47 13.45
CA ARG A 119 5.18 -9.78 13.98
C ARG A 119 4.43 -9.63 15.32
N GLU A 120 4.98 -8.87 16.26
CA GLU A 120 4.33 -8.55 17.55
C GLU A 120 2.94 -7.93 17.34
N HIS A 121 2.84 -6.96 16.43
CA HIS A 121 1.55 -6.37 16.08
C HIS A 121 0.59 -7.42 15.52
N TRP A 122 1.05 -8.30 14.63
CA TRP A 122 0.22 -9.38 14.11
C TRP A 122 -0.24 -10.31 15.24
N GLU A 123 0.62 -10.67 16.16
CA GLU A 123 0.30 -11.52 17.31
C GLU A 123 -0.72 -10.88 18.25
N SER A 124 -0.68 -9.57 18.42
CA SER A 124 -1.61 -8.80 19.26
C SER A 124 -3.02 -8.63 18.68
N ILE A 125 -3.22 -8.93 17.37
CA ILE A 125 -4.53 -8.79 16.72
C ILE A 125 -5.49 -9.86 17.23
N ASP A 126 -6.75 -9.49 17.49
CA ASP A 126 -7.83 -10.39 17.86
C ASP A 126 -7.98 -11.57 16.88
N PRO A 127 -8.19 -12.82 17.38
CA PRO A 127 -8.31 -14.02 16.54
C PRO A 127 -9.39 -13.93 15.46
N ASN A 128 -10.54 -13.33 15.75
CA ASN A 128 -11.63 -13.17 14.77
C ASN A 128 -11.22 -12.20 13.66
N LYS A 129 -10.54 -11.12 14.03
CA LYS A 129 -9.98 -10.16 13.06
C LYS A 129 -8.88 -10.79 12.20
N LYS A 130 -8.02 -11.65 12.79
CA LYS A 130 -7.04 -12.44 12.01
C LYS A 130 -7.72 -13.34 11.00
N LYS A 131 -8.79 -14.04 11.40
CA LYS A 131 -9.58 -14.90 10.51
C LYS A 131 -10.19 -14.12 9.35
N ASP A 132 -10.76 -12.94 9.63
CA ASP A 132 -11.33 -12.07 8.61
C ASP A 132 -10.25 -11.57 7.62
N ILE A 133 -9.09 -11.15 8.10
CA ILE A 133 -7.94 -10.75 7.26
C ILE A 133 -7.50 -11.92 6.36
N LYS A 134 -7.37 -13.13 6.91
CA LYS A 134 -7.03 -14.34 6.14
C LYS A 134 -8.07 -14.66 5.08
N ASN A 135 -9.35 -14.58 5.40
CA ASN A 135 -10.44 -14.83 4.47
C ASN A 135 -10.44 -13.83 3.31
N LYS A 136 -10.23 -12.54 3.61
CA LYS A 136 -10.09 -11.48 2.59
C LYS A 136 -8.87 -11.70 1.69
N ALA A 137 -7.74 -12.12 2.26
CA ALA A 137 -6.54 -12.46 1.50
C ALA A 137 -6.78 -13.65 0.55
N MET A 138 -7.43 -14.72 1.04
CA MET A 138 -7.79 -15.88 0.20
C MET A 138 -8.77 -15.52 -0.91
N ALA A 139 -9.76 -14.67 -0.64
CA ALA A 139 -10.67 -14.18 -1.66
C ALA A 139 -9.92 -13.37 -2.74
N GLY A 140 -8.94 -12.54 -2.33
CA GLY A 140 -8.05 -11.82 -3.25
C GLY A 140 -7.23 -12.75 -4.13
N ILE A 141 -6.66 -13.82 -3.57
CA ILE A 141 -5.89 -14.83 -4.34
C ILE A 141 -6.78 -15.53 -5.36
N ARG A 142 -7.99 -15.95 -4.96
CA ARG A 142 -8.95 -16.59 -5.89
C ARG A 142 -9.36 -15.64 -7.01
N LYS A 143 -9.55 -14.37 -6.71
CA LYS A 143 -9.86 -13.36 -7.71
C LYS A 143 -8.69 -13.17 -8.70
N SER A 144 -7.46 -13.04 -8.18
CA SER A 144 -6.26 -12.90 -9.01
C SER A 144 -6.04 -14.11 -9.93
N SER A 145 -6.32 -15.33 -9.44
CA SER A 145 -6.22 -16.54 -10.25
C SER A 145 -7.20 -16.58 -11.45
N LYS A 146 -8.36 -15.88 -11.33
CA LYS A 146 -9.35 -15.81 -12.43
C LYS A 146 -9.16 -14.64 -13.36
N GLU A 147 -8.75 -13.50 -12.81
CA GLU A 147 -8.72 -12.21 -13.53
C GLU A 147 -7.31 -11.74 -13.88
N GLY A 148 -6.30 -12.49 -13.49
CA GLY A 148 -4.90 -12.07 -13.54
C GLY A 148 -4.47 -11.25 -12.33
N SER A 149 -3.19 -11.34 -12.01
CA SER A 149 -2.55 -10.61 -10.91
C SER A 149 -2.43 -9.11 -11.22
N LYS A 150 -2.11 -8.34 -10.19
CA LYS A 150 -1.84 -6.91 -10.36
C LYS A 150 -0.65 -6.62 -11.29
N LEU A 151 0.38 -7.47 -11.25
CA LEU A 151 1.55 -7.34 -12.11
C LEU A 151 1.22 -7.68 -13.55
N GLU A 152 0.46 -8.75 -13.78
CA GLU A 152 0.00 -9.12 -15.13
C GLU A 152 -0.79 -7.98 -15.78
N LYS A 153 -1.80 -7.43 -15.08
CA LYS A 153 -2.59 -6.29 -15.56
C LYS A 153 -1.73 -5.07 -15.87
N PHE A 154 -0.74 -4.78 -15.00
CA PHE A 154 0.17 -3.66 -15.20
C PHE A 154 1.04 -3.83 -16.46
N ILE A 155 1.60 -5.02 -16.66
CA ILE A 155 2.41 -5.34 -17.86
C ILE A 155 1.52 -5.32 -19.10
N TYR A 156 0.34 -5.94 -19.05
CA TYR A 156 -0.63 -5.92 -20.14
C TYR A 156 -0.95 -4.49 -20.59
N ASP A 157 -1.31 -3.60 -19.64
CA ASP A 157 -1.63 -2.19 -19.94
C ASP A 157 -0.43 -1.47 -20.59
N SER A 158 0.78 -1.73 -20.09
CA SER A 158 2.00 -1.11 -20.62
C SER A 158 2.32 -1.55 -22.05
N LEU A 159 2.17 -2.84 -22.32
CA LEU A 159 2.40 -3.41 -23.67
C LEU A 159 1.33 -2.96 -24.65
N THR A 160 0.07 -2.90 -24.24
CA THR A 160 -1.05 -2.41 -25.06
C THR A 160 -0.83 -0.93 -25.43
N LYS A 161 -0.40 -0.10 -24.48
CA LYS A 161 -0.04 1.30 -24.73
C LYS A 161 1.13 1.45 -25.70
N ALA A 162 2.05 0.48 -25.71
CA ALA A 162 3.17 0.44 -26.65
C ALA A 162 2.78 -0.13 -28.04
N GLY A 163 1.50 -0.46 -28.27
CA GLY A 163 0.97 -0.89 -29.55
C GLY A 163 1.11 -2.40 -29.83
N PHE A 164 1.40 -3.22 -28.82
CA PHE A 164 1.41 -4.67 -28.99
C PHE A 164 -0.01 -5.25 -28.96
N VAL A 165 -0.30 -6.18 -29.86
CA VAL A 165 -1.54 -6.98 -29.86
C VAL A 165 -1.33 -8.18 -28.95
N ILE A 166 -2.16 -8.29 -27.89
CA ILE A 166 -2.01 -9.28 -26.83
C ILE A 166 -3.30 -10.06 -26.66
N ILE A 167 -3.20 -11.37 -26.61
CA ILE A 167 -4.26 -12.24 -26.11
C ILE A 167 -3.97 -12.47 -24.63
N TYR A 168 -4.85 -11.93 -23.77
CA TYR A 168 -4.65 -11.92 -22.33
C TYR A 168 -5.47 -13.00 -21.65
N HIS A 169 -4.85 -13.75 -20.77
CA HIS A 169 -5.47 -14.70 -19.83
C HIS A 169 -6.46 -15.67 -20.48
N LYS A 170 -6.10 -16.21 -21.65
CA LYS A 170 -6.95 -17.11 -22.40
C LYS A 170 -6.53 -18.57 -22.16
N GLU A 171 -7.53 -19.44 -21.94
CA GLU A 171 -7.34 -20.87 -22.15
C GLU A 171 -6.93 -21.08 -23.61
N HIS A 172 -5.69 -21.36 -23.83
CA HIS A 172 -5.22 -21.81 -25.15
C HIS A 172 -5.14 -23.32 -25.17
N SER A 173 -5.90 -23.89 -26.09
CA SER A 173 -5.69 -25.24 -26.56
C SER A 173 -4.45 -25.28 -27.48
N LEU A 174 -3.26 -25.00 -26.90
CA LEU A 174 -2.04 -24.95 -27.68
C LEU A 174 -1.50 -26.34 -28.04
N LEU A 175 -2.01 -27.45 -27.50
CA LEU A 175 -1.55 -28.82 -27.76
C LEU A 175 -2.50 -29.88 -27.19
N ASN A 176 -3.80 -29.77 -27.36
CA ASN A 176 -4.80 -30.68 -26.78
C ASN A 176 -4.86 -30.69 -25.23
N GLU A 177 -4.05 -29.92 -24.56
CA GLU A 177 -4.10 -29.71 -23.11
C GLU A 177 -4.66 -28.34 -22.82
N LYS A 178 -5.54 -28.26 -21.81
CA LYS A 178 -6.08 -26.99 -21.30
C LYS A 178 -4.98 -26.28 -20.53
N MET A 179 -4.21 -25.43 -21.18
CA MET A 179 -3.18 -24.61 -20.54
C MET A 179 -3.61 -23.16 -20.47
N HIS A 180 -3.49 -22.57 -19.28
CA HIS A 180 -3.64 -21.14 -19.11
C HIS A 180 -2.29 -20.46 -19.37
N LEU A 181 -2.25 -19.55 -20.34
CA LEU A 181 -1.13 -18.68 -20.61
C LEU A 181 -1.49 -17.25 -20.18
N ASP A 182 -0.59 -16.58 -19.47
CA ASP A 182 -0.88 -15.23 -18.96
C ASP A 182 -1.04 -14.23 -20.11
N MET A 183 -0.11 -14.22 -21.07
CA MET A 183 -0.19 -13.37 -22.26
C MET A 183 0.43 -14.05 -23.48
N VAL A 184 -0.22 -13.88 -24.62
CA VAL A 184 0.30 -14.36 -25.91
C VAL A 184 0.33 -13.18 -26.88
N LEU A 185 1.46 -12.97 -27.54
CA LEU A 185 1.65 -12.01 -28.62
C LEU A 185 1.76 -12.75 -29.95
N PRO A 186 0.65 -13.03 -30.66
CA PRO A 186 0.62 -13.91 -31.81
C PRO A 186 1.47 -13.38 -32.96
N ASN A 187 1.51 -12.07 -33.17
CA ASN A 187 2.26 -11.46 -34.28
C ASN A 187 3.78 -11.65 -34.15
N TYR A 188 4.28 -11.99 -32.98
CA TYR A 188 5.72 -12.17 -32.71
C TYR A 188 6.05 -13.62 -32.30
N GLY A 189 5.02 -14.43 -32.09
CA GLY A 189 5.19 -15.79 -31.56
C GLY A 189 5.83 -15.78 -30.17
N VAL A 190 5.33 -14.91 -29.28
CA VAL A 190 5.85 -14.74 -27.92
C VAL A 190 4.77 -15.09 -26.91
N VAL A 191 5.15 -15.88 -25.91
CA VAL A 191 4.36 -16.14 -24.70
C VAL A 191 5.07 -15.48 -23.52
N ILE A 192 4.31 -14.78 -22.68
CA ILE A 192 4.80 -14.18 -21.43
C ILE A 192 4.10 -14.86 -20.28
N GLU A 193 4.87 -15.39 -19.34
CA GLU A 193 4.40 -15.95 -18.06
C GLU A 193 4.94 -15.11 -16.91
N ILE A 194 4.10 -14.89 -15.89
CA ILE A 194 4.46 -14.08 -14.72
C ILE A 194 4.54 -14.96 -13.48
N ASP A 195 5.76 -15.28 -13.09
CA ASP A 195 6.03 -16.17 -11.97
C ASP A 195 6.00 -15.39 -10.65
N GLY A 196 4.91 -15.55 -9.91
CA GLY A 196 4.80 -15.04 -8.54
C GLY A 196 5.68 -15.81 -7.54
N PRO A 197 5.74 -15.37 -6.27
CA PRO A 197 6.58 -16.00 -5.25
C PRO A 197 6.36 -17.51 -5.06
N SER A 198 5.12 -17.99 -5.25
CA SER A 198 4.78 -19.42 -5.15
C SER A 198 5.42 -20.32 -6.19
N HIS A 199 5.96 -19.76 -7.29
CA HIS A 199 6.75 -20.49 -8.29
C HIS A 199 8.23 -20.58 -7.91
N GLN A 200 8.67 -19.83 -6.91
CA GLN A 200 10.08 -19.73 -6.48
C GLN A 200 10.32 -20.35 -5.11
N GLU A 201 9.31 -20.37 -4.24
CA GLU A 201 9.39 -20.84 -2.86
C GLU A 201 8.19 -21.74 -2.52
N PRO A 202 8.37 -22.74 -1.64
CA PRO A 202 7.30 -23.68 -1.27
C PRO A 202 6.27 -23.07 -0.29
N ILE A 203 5.67 -21.94 -0.64
CA ILE A 203 4.71 -21.20 0.19
C ILE A 203 3.52 -22.09 0.60
N TRP A 204 3.13 -23.03 -0.26
CA TRP A 204 1.99 -23.93 -0.07
C TRP A 204 2.41 -25.38 0.19
N GLY A 205 3.66 -25.59 0.63
CA GLY A 205 4.26 -26.89 0.90
C GLY A 205 5.05 -27.46 -0.28
N GLU A 206 6.01 -28.32 0.01
CA GLU A 206 6.97 -28.89 -0.93
C GLU A 206 6.33 -29.70 -2.07
N GLU A 207 5.28 -30.48 -1.75
CA GLU A 207 4.58 -31.29 -2.75
C GLU A 207 3.90 -30.41 -3.82
N THR A 208 3.20 -29.37 -3.37
CA THR A 208 2.54 -28.41 -4.26
C THR A 208 3.57 -27.66 -5.10
N PHE A 209 4.67 -27.26 -4.49
CA PHE A 209 5.78 -26.59 -5.17
C PHE A 209 6.40 -27.47 -6.26
N SER A 210 6.74 -28.72 -5.95
CA SER A 210 7.29 -29.68 -6.91
C SER A 210 6.34 -29.94 -8.09
N ARG A 211 5.05 -30.07 -7.81
CA ARG A 211 4.01 -30.22 -8.85
C ARG A 211 3.95 -29.00 -9.76
N ASN A 212 3.95 -27.80 -9.19
CA ASN A 212 3.91 -26.55 -9.96
C ASN A 212 5.16 -26.40 -10.82
N GLN A 213 6.35 -26.68 -10.28
CA GLN A 213 7.59 -26.65 -11.07
C GLN A 213 7.58 -27.60 -12.26
N ARG A 214 7.03 -28.82 -12.10
CA ARG A 214 6.89 -29.77 -13.23
C ARG A 214 5.93 -29.22 -14.28
N ALA A 215 4.79 -28.67 -13.87
CA ALA A 215 3.81 -28.07 -14.77
C ALA A 215 4.43 -26.89 -15.55
N ASP A 216 5.20 -26.02 -14.88
CA ASP A 216 5.89 -24.88 -15.48
C ASP A 216 6.95 -25.32 -16.52
N LYS A 217 7.73 -26.36 -16.21
CA LYS A 217 8.70 -26.95 -17.15
C LYS A 217 8.01 -27.51 -18.36
N ASN A 218 6.93 -28.29 -18.19
CA ASN A 218 6.16 -28.84 -19.28
C ASN A 218 5.56 -27.74 -20.17
N LYS A 219 4.93 -26.72 -19.55
CA LYS A 219 4.39 -25.58 -20.29
C LYS A 219 5.47 -24.88 -21.12
N THR A 220 6.63 -24.65 -20.56
CA THR A 220 7.76 -24.05 -21.27
C THR A 220 8.21 -24.92 -22.44
N ALA A 221 8.43 -26.22 -22.23
CA ALA A 221 8.86 -27.12 -23.25
C ALA A 221 7.86 -27.19 -24.43
N LEU A 222 6.57 -27.21 -24.13
CA LEU A 222 5.51 -27.23 -25.15
C LEU A 222 5.49 -25.92 -25.97
N CYS A 223 5.57 -24.74 -25.33
CA CYS A 223 5.64 -23.48 -26.06
C CYS A 223 6.86 -23.38 -26.95
N LEU A 224 8.02 -23.84 -26.48
CA LEU A 224 9.26 -23.88 -27.26
C LEU A 224 9.18 -24.83 -28.45
N SER A 225 8.58 -26.01 -28.27
CA SER A 225 8.41 -27.01 -29.36
C SER A 225 7.50 -26.48 -30.46
N MET A 226 6.56 -25.61 -30.16
CA MET A 226 5.70 -24.90 -31.11
C MET A 226 6.38 -23.68 -31.76
N GLY A 227 7.62 -23.41 -31.41
CA GLY A 227 8.38 -22.31 -31.94
C GLY A 227 8.02 -20.93 -31.32
N TYR A 228 7.39 -20.89 -30.16
CA TYR A 228 7.17 -19.63 -29.44
C TYR A 228 8.40 -19.22 -28.64
N TRP A 229 8.61 -17.92 -28.49
CA TRP A 229 9.45 -17.38 -27.44
C TRP A 229 8.75 -17.53 -26.10
N MET A 230 9.46 -17.92 -25.05
CA MET A 230 8.96 -17.97 -23.69
C MET A 230 9.66 -16.89 -22.85
N LEU A 231 8.95 -15.85 -22.49
CA LEU A 231 9.43 -14.82 -21.58
C LEU A 231 8.85 -15.09 -20.19
N ARG A 232 9.71 -15.40 -19.22
CA ARG A 232 9.32 -15.62 -17.83
C ARG A 232 9.70 -14.40 -16.99
N VAL A 233 8.69 -13.71 -16.46
CA VAL A 233 8.87 -12.52 -15.60
C VAL A 233 8.78 -12.95 -14.15
N LYS A 234 9.92 -13.00 -13.46
CA LYS A 234 9.98 -13.40 -12.05
C LYS A 234 9.70 -12.24 -11.10
N GLN A 235 8.67 -12.42 -10.28
CA GLN A 235 8.41 -11.52 -9.16
C GLN A 235 9.18 -11.99 -7.93
N ASN A 236 10.40 -11.50 -7.74
CA ASN A 236 11.27 -11.85 -6.60
C ASN A 236 11.23 -10.80 -5.46
N LYS A 237 10.45 -9.73 -5.61
CA LYS A 237 10.28 -8.67 -4.60
C LYS A 237 8.81 -8.35 -4.37
N ARG A 238 8.51 -7.68 -3.26
CA ARG A 238 7.17 -7.18 -2.98
C ARG A 238 6.76 -6.16 -4.04
N LEU A 239 5.52 -6.26 -4.53
CA LEU A 239 5.01 -5.37 -5.57
C LEU A 239 4.94 -3.92 -5.07
N SER A 240 5.69 -3.05 -5.73
CA SER A 240 5.61 -1.60 -5.63
C SER A 240 5.43 -1.01 -7.02
N GLN A 241 4.96 0.22 -7.13
CA GLN A 241 4.83 0.91 -8.43
C GLN A 241 6.16 1.01 -9.16
N ARG A 242 7.25 1.31 -8.42
CA ARG A 242 8.61 1.36 -8.96
C ARG A 242 9.01 0.01 -9.55
N TYR A 243 8.84 -1.07 -8.78
CA TYR A 243 9.23 -2.41 -9.20
C TYR A 243 8.43 -2.90 -10.41
N MET A 244 7.12 -2.67 -10.45
CA MET A 244 6.29 -3.01 -11.61
C MET A 244 6.71 -2.25 -12.87
N ARG A 245 7.08 -0.97 -12.75
CA ARG A 245 7.62 -0.19 -13.88
C ARG A 245 8.95 -0.74 -14.37
N GLN A 246 9.88 -1.07 -13.47
CA GLN A 246 11.17 -1.63 -13.83
C GLN A 246 11.00 -2.95 -14.60
N LEU A 247 10.17 -3.89 -14.11
CA LEU A 247 9.86 -5.12 -14.82
C LEU A 247 9.22 -4.85 -16.17
N SER A 248 8.22 -3.98 -16.24
CA SER A 248 7.53 -3.64 -17.49
C SER A 248 8.46 -3.02 -18.53
N THR A 249 9.39 -2.15 -18.12
CA THR A 249 10.40 -1.55 -19.00
C THR A 249 11.30 -2.63 -19.58
N LYS A 250 11.79 -3.56 -18.75
CA LYS A 250 12.60 -4.70 -19.24
C LYS A 250 11.85 -5.61 -20.21
N VAL A 251 10.56 -5.90 -19.93
CA VAL A 251 9.72 -6.68 -20.85
C VAL A 251 9.58 -5.96 -22.18
N LEU A 252 9.30 -4.65 -22.17
CA LEU A 252 9.21 -3.84 -23.38
C LEU A 252 10.52 -3.83 -24.18
N GLU A 253 11.66 -3.70 -23.50
CA GLU A 253 12.98 -3.72 -24.13
C GLU A 253 13.23 -5.06 -24.87
N VAL A 254 12.99 -6.20 -24.20
CA VAL A 254 13.15 -7.53 -24.79
C VAL A 254 12.21 -7.71 -25.98
N LEU A 255 10.93 -7.32 -25.86
CA LEU A 255 9.96 -7.42 -26.95
C LEU A 255 10.33 -6.53 -28.14
N THR A 256 10.83 -5.33 -27.88
CA THR A 256 11.31 -4.44 -28.94
C THR A 256 12.51 -5.04 -29.67
N ASN A 257 13.45 -5.64 -28.95
CA ASN A 257 14.59 -6.30 -29.54
C ASN A 257 14.19 -7.56 -30.38
N ILE A 258 13.17 -8.28 -29.95
CA ILE A 258 12.58 -9.38 -30.74
C ILE A 258 11.91 -8.81 -32.00
N LYS A 259 11.08 -7.77 -31.87
CA LYS A 259 10.40 -7.10 -32.97
C LYS A 259 11.38 -6.55 -34.01
N ASP A 260 12.47 -5.93 -33.57
CA ASP A 260 13.50 -5.32 -34.42
C ASP A 260 14.48 -6.36 -35.00
N GLY A 261 14.31 -7.65 -34.72
CA GLY A 261 15.21 -8.71 -35.16
C GLY A 261 16.62 -8.68 -34.55
N LYS A 262 16.83 -7.86 -33.47
CA LYS A 262 18.10 -7.80 -32.75
C LYS A 262 18.41 -9.08 -31.97
N ILE A 263 17.37 -9.79 -31.57
CA ILE A 263 17.47 -11.12 -30.95
C ILE A 263 16.95 -12.14 -32.00
N VAL A 264 17.84 -12.92 -32.52
CA VAL A 264 17.50 -13.94 -33.52
C VAL A 264 17.06 -15.22 -32.83
N LYS A 265 16.02 -15.86 -33.38
CA LYS A 265 15.43 -17.10 -32.87
C LYS A 265 16.41 -18.25 -33.07
N LYS A 266 17.02 -18.72 -31.97
CA LYS A 266 17.83 -19.94 -31.91
C LYS A 266 17.26 -20.82 -30.80
N SER A 267 17.32 -22.12 -30.94
CA SER A 267 16.80 -23.06 -29.94
C SER A 267 17.34 -22.81 -28.51
N GLU A 268 18.56 -22.32 -28.42
CA GLU A 268 19.26 -22.04 -27.15
C GLU A 268 18.78 -20.78 -26.43
N ASN A 269 18.14 -19.83 -27.11
CA ASN A 269 17.77 -18.52 -26.53
C ASN A 269 16.28 -18.17 -26.57
N MET A 270 15.42 -19.16 -26.92
CA MET A 270 13.97 -18.93 -26.99
C MET A 270 13.28 -18.83 -25.63
N SER A 271 13.97 -19.14 -24.54
CA SER A 271 13.47 -18.92 -23.18
C SER A 271 14.30 -17.83 -22.52
N ILE A 272 13.63 -16.73 -22.19
CA ILE A 272 14.26 -15.55 -21.56
C ILE A 272 13.63 -15.31 -20.21
N THR A 273 14.46 -15.26 -19.17
CA THR A 273 14.01 -14.88 -17.82
C THR A 273 14.27 -13.40 -17.58
N ILE A 274 13.25 -12.69 -17.12
CA ILE A 274 13.28 -11.25 -16.81
C ILE A 274 13.09 -11.07 -15.30
N GLU A 275 14.06 -10.44 -14.67
CA GLU A 275 14.03 -10.08 -13.23
C GLU A 275 14.73 -8.74 -12.98
N VAL A 276 14.45 -8.11 -11.80
CA VAL A 276 14.98 -6.78 -11.41
C VAL A 276 15.38 -6.77 -9.94
#